data_42e9a086ee55ef15567e7a06420e9565
#
_entry.id   42e9a086ee55ef15567e7a06420e9565
#
_cell.length_a   1.000
_cell.length_b   1.000
_cell.length_c   1.000
_cell.angle_alpha   90.00
_cell.angle_beta   90.00
_cell.angle_gamma   90.00
#
_symmetry.space_group_name_H-M   'P 1'
#
loop_
_entity.id
_entity.type
_entity.pdbx_description
1 polymer ?
#
loop_
_entity_poly.entity_id
_entity_poly.type
_entity_poly.pdbx_seq_one_letter_code
_entity_poly.pdbx_strand_id
1 'polypeptide(L)'
;MSPNELSSYLTIGAILFALGMFTVLTRRNAISVLMGVELILNSANINYVAFSHFSSGNHAGQIYAIFVIMLAAAEAAVGLAIVLAIFQLFHTIDVAAAETLKE
;
A
#
# COMPACT_ATOMS: atom_id res chain seq x y z
N MET A 1 -7.94 8.33 28.02
CA MET A 1 -6.83 7.66 27.36
C MET A 1 -5.57 8.46 27.52
N SER A 2 -4.49 7.79 27.73
CA SER A 2 -3.22 8.44 28.01
C SER A 2 -2.59 8.96 26.73
N PRO A 3 -1.82 10.08 26.81
CA PRO A 3 -1.04 10.54 25.66
C PRO A 3 -0.07 9.50 25.13
N ASN A 4 0.35 8.55 25.97
CA ASN A 4 1.27 7.50 25.57
C ASN A 4 0.63 6.53 24.56
N GLU A 5 -0.69 6.33 24.64
CA GLU A 5 -1.38 5.46 23.68
C GLU A 5 -1.44 6.10 22.30
N LEU A 6 -1.71 7.40 22.22
CA LEU A 6 -1.67 8.12 20.95
C LEU A 6 -0.26 8.06 20.36
N SER A 7 0.74 8.32 21.19
CA SER A 7 2.15 8.25 20.78
C SER A 7 2.50 6.87 20.23
N SER A 8 1.99 5.80 20.85
CA SER A 8 2.23 4.43 20.38
C SER A 8 1.66 4.20 18.99
N TYR A 9 0.42 4.62 18.75
CA TYR A 9 -0.20 4.46 17.44
C TYR A 9 0.53 5.28 16.37
N LEU A 10 0.92 6.50 16.70
CA LEU A 10 1.67 7.34 15.76
C LEU A 10 3.06 6.74 15.46
N THR A 11 3.68 6.12 16.44
CA THR A 11 4.95 5.43 16.25
C THR A 11 4.82 4.26 15.29
N ILE A 12 3.77 3.45 15.47
CA ILE A 12 3.50 2.34 14.56
C ILE A 12 3.27 2.86 13.14
N GLY A 13 2.48 3.91 13.01
CA GLY A 13 2.24 4.54 11.72
C GLY A 13 3.54 5.03 11.07
N ALA A 14 4.41 5.66 11.84
CA ALA A 14 5.69 6.15 11.34
C ALA A 14 6.59 5.00 10.86
N ILE A 15 6.61 3.89 11.60
CA ILE A 15 7.39 2.71 11.22
C ILE A 15 6.87 2.13 9.92
N LEU A 16 5.55 1.97 9.80
CA LEU A 16 4.93 1.45 8.57
C LEU A 16 5.20 2.37 7.38
N PHE A 17 5.11 3.68 7.59
CA PHE A 17 5.42 4.65 6.55
C PHE A 17 6.87 4.51 6.09
N ALA A 18 7.81 4.42 7.03
CA ALA A 18 9.22 4.28 6.72
C ALA A 18 9.49 2.98 5.95
N LEU A 19 8.89 1.86 6.38
CA LEU A 19 9.04 0.60 5.69
C LEU A 19 8.45 0.64 4.28
N GLY A 20 7.31 1.28 4.13
CA GLY A 20 6.68 1.48 2.82
C GLY A 20 7.55 2.30 1.89
N MET A 21 8.07 3.42 2.38
CA MET A 21 8.97 4.26 1.60
C MET A 21 10.24 3.51 1.22
N PHE A 22 10.82 2.78 2.16
CA PHE A 22 12.01 1.96 1.88
C PHE A 22 11.73 0.97 0.75
N THR A 23 10.60 0.28 0.81
CA THR A 23 10.22 -0.69 -0.20
C THR A 23 10.04 -0.02 -1.56
N VAL A 24 9.33 1.10 -1.61
CA VAL A 24 9.10 1.83 -2.87
C VAL A 24 10.40 2.29 -3.51
N LEU A 25 11.33 2.78 -2.68
CA LEU A 25 12.58 3.35 -3.19
C LEU A 25 13.62 2.29 -3.57
N THR A 26 13.55 1.10 -2.98
CA THR A 26 14.62 0.10 -3.16
C THR A 26 14.23 -1.06 -4.06
N ARG A 27 12.96 -1.36 -4.20
CA ARG A 27 12.51 -2.51 -4.98
C ARG A 27 12.30 -2.14 -6.44
N ARG A 28 12.67 -3.06 -7.33
CA ARG A 28 12.46 -2.92 -8.77
C ARG A 28 11.22 -3.68 -9.24
N ASN A 29 10.76 -4.62 -8.44
CA ASN A 29 9.59 -5.43 -8.76
C ASN A 29 8.33 -4.59 -8.54
N ALA A 30 7.47 -4.52 -9.55
CA ALA A 30 6.25 -3.72 -9.49
C ALA A 30 5.31 -4.17 -8.38
N ILE A 31 5.25 -5.48 -8.12
CA ILE A 31 4.40 -6.01 -7.05
C ILE A 31 4.93 -5.55 -5.69
N SER A 32 6.23 -5.57 -5.48
CA SER A 32 6.84 -5.10 -4.23
C SER A 32 6.61 -3.60 -4.04
N VAL A 33 6.70 -2.80 -5.10
CA VAL A 33 6.40 -1.37 -5.04
C VAL A 33 4.94 -1.16 -4.67
N LEU A 34 4.03 -1.92 -5.25
CA LEU A 34 2.60 -1.84 -4.92
C LEU A 34 2.37 -2.15 -3.44
N MET A 35 3.04 -3.18 -2.91
CA MET A 35 2.96 -3.52 -1.49
C MET A 35 3.49 -2.38 -0.61
N GLY A 36 4.56 -1.73 -1.03
CA GLY A 36 5.11 -0.56 -0.33
C GLY A 36 4.12 0.59 -0.28
N VAL A 37 3.46 0.87 -1.39
CA VAL A 37 2.40 1.91 -1.44
C VAL A 37 1.27 1.55 -0.48
N GLU A 38 0.88 0.28 -0.42
CA GLU A 38 -0.16 -0.16 0.53
C GLU A 38 0.25 0.07 1.98
N LEU A 39 1.51 -0.17 2.32
CA LEU A 39 2.00 0.12 3.67
C LEU A 39 1.92 1.61 3.99
N ILE A 40 2.26 2.48 3.03
CA ILE A 40 2.16 3.92 3.20
C ILE A 40 0.72 4.34 3.44
N LEU A 41 -0.21 3.82 2.65
CA LEU A 41 -1.63 4.12 2.81
C LEU A 41 -2.17 3.63 4.15
N ASN A 42 -1.76 2.44 4.58
CA ASN A 42 -2.17 1.92 5.88
C ASN A 42 -1.62 2.77 7.03
N SER A 43 -0.40 3.30 6.89
CA SER A 43 0.15 4.20 7.91
C SER A 43 -0.68 5.46 8.05
N ALA A 44 -1.12 6.03 6.92
CA ALA A 44 -1.99 7.19 6.93
C ALA A 44 -3.33 6.89 7.60
N ASN A 45 -3.90 5.71 7.34
CA ASN A 45 -5.15 5.29 7.96
C ASN A 45 -5.01 5.11 9.47
N ILE A 46 -3.90 4.54 9.92
CA ILE A 46 -3.64 4.39 11.36
C ILE A 46 -3.57 5.75 12.01
N ASN A 47 -2.86 6.71 11.42
CA ASN A 47 -2.79 8.07 11.95
C ASN A 47 -4.16 8.73 11.99
N TYR A 48 -4.95 8.55 10.93
CA TYR A 48 -6.29 9.13 10.86
C TYR A 48 -7.19 8.61 11.97
N VAL A 49 -7.20 7.29 12.17
CA VAL A 49 -7.99 6.67 13.23
C VAL A 49 -7.51 7.13 14.60
N ALA A 50 -6.19 7.17 14.81
CA ALA A 50 -5.62 7.58 16.08
C ALA A 50 -6.00 9.02 16.42
N PHE A 51 -5.82 9.94 15.49
CA PHE A 51 -6.17 11.34 15.73
C PHE A 51 -7.67 11.52 15.98
N SER A 52 -8.51 10.82 15.22
CA SER A 52 -9.95 10.89 15.43
C SER A 52 -10.33 10.39 16.80
N HIS A 53 -9.79 9.25 17.22
CA HIS A 53 -10.13 8.63 18.49
C HIS A 53 -9.68 9.47 19.69
N PHE A 54 -8.45 10.00 19.62
CA PHE A 54 -7.84 10.67 20.77
C PHE A 54 -8.20 12.17 20.85
N SER A 55 -8.63 12.79 19.74
CA SER A 55 -8.89 14.23 19.77
C SER A 55 -10.38 14.56 19.88
N SER A 56 -11.25 13.88 19.15
CA SER A 56 -12.67 14.22 19.11
C SER A 56 -13.57 13.32 19.97
N GLY A 57 -13.10 12.13 20.30
CA GLY A 57 -13.89 11.16 21.05
C GLY A 57 -15.03 10.51 20.28
N ASN A 58 -15.26 10.88 19.03
CA ASN A 58 -16.26 10.24 18.18
C ASN A 58 -15.61 9.26 17.19
N HIS A 59 -16.44 8.48 16.51
CA HIS A 59 -15.96 7.44 15.61
C HIS A 59 -16.06 7.80 14.13
N ALA A 60 -16.32 9.07 13.81
CA ALA A 60 -16.45 9.50 12.42
C ALA A 60 -15.16 9.24 11.63
N GLY A 61 -14.00 9.51 12.24
CA GLY A 61 -12.72 9.25 11.59
C GLY A 61 -12.48 7.77 11.32
N GLN A 62 -12.98 6.89 12.20
CA GLN A 62 -12.88 5.46 12.00
C GLN A 62 -13.72 5.00 10.81
N ILE A 63 -14.91 5.56 10.65
CA ILE A 63 -15.77 5.25 9.50
C ILE A 63 -15.12 5.69 8.20
N TYR A 64 -14.55 6.89 8.17
CA TYR A 64 -13.83 7.38 7.00
C TYR A 64 -12.60 6.53 6.70
N ALA A 65 -11.89 6.10 7.74
CA ALA A 65 -10.70 5.25 7.56
C ALA A 65 -11.08 3.90 6.96
N ILE A 66 -12.19 3.30 7.41
CA ILE A 66 -12.67 2.04 6.84
C ILE A 66 -13.01 2.23 5.35
N PHE A 67 -13.67 3.32 5.02
CA PHE A 67 -14.00 3.63 3.63
C PHE A 67 -12.73 3.78 2.78
N VAL A 68 -11.73 4.50 3.30
CA VAL A 68 -10.46 4.69 2.59
C VAL A 68 -9.72 3.36 2.44
N ILE A 69 -9.75 2.49 3.45
CA ILE A 69 -9.16 1.15 3.35
C ILE A 69 -9.83 0.34 2.24
N MET A 70 -11.15 0.41 2.15
CA MET A 70 -11.87 -0.28 1.08
C MET A 70 -11.48 0.23 -0.30
N LEU A 71 -11.36 1.55 -0.45
CA LEU A 71 -10.90 2.14 -1.72
C LEU A 71 -9.47 1.73 -2.03
N ALA A 72 -8.59 1.73 -1.04
CA ALA A 72 -7.21 1.33 -1.22
C ALA A 72 -7.11 -0.16 -1.62
N ALA A 73 -7.92 -1.01 -1.02
CA ALA A 73 -7.96 -2.42 -1.39
C ALA A 73 -8.43 -2.61 -2.83
N ALA A 74 -9.44 -1.86 -3.24
CA ALA A 74 -9.92 -1.90 -4.62
C ALA A 74 -8.84 -1.43 -5.60
N GLU A 75 -8.14 -0.34 -5.28
CA GLU A 75 -7.03 0.15 -6.08
C GLU A 75 -5.91 -0.88 -6.18
N ALA A 76 -5.56 -1.51 -5.07
CA ALA A 76 -4.53 -2.53 -5.04
C ALA A 76 -4.90 -3.71 -5.94
N ALA A 77 -6.16 -4.14 -5.89
CA ALA A 77 -6.64 -5.23 -6.73
C ALA A 77 -6.54 -4.89 -8.21
N VAL A 78 -6.98 -3.69 -8.58
CA VAL A 78 -6.88 -3.22 -9.96
C VAL A 78 -5.42 -3.06 -10.39
N GLY A 79 -4.60 -2.44 -9.54
CA GLY A 79 -3.18 -2.25 -9.82
C GLY A 79 -2.45 -3.58 -10.00
N LEU A 80 -2.74 -4.55 -9.15
CA LEU A 80 -2.16 -5.88 -9.26
C LEU A 80 -2.60 -6.56 -10.56
N ALA A 81 -3.87 -6.44 -10.92
CA ALA A 81 -4.37 -7.01 -12.16
C ALA A 81 -3.65 -6.40 -13.37
N ILE A 82 -3.43 -5.09 -13.38
CA ILE A 82 -2.70 -4.41 -14.45
C ILE A 82 -1.27 -4.90 -14.51
N VAL A 83 -0.59 -4.99 -13.36
CA VAL A 83 0.79 -5.46 -13.29
C VAL A 83 0.91 -6.88 -13.84
N LEU A 84 0.00 -7.76 -13.45
CA LEU A 84 0.01 -9.14 -13.95
C LEU A 84 -0.27 -9.20 -15.45
N ALA A 85 -1.18 -8.38 -15.95
CA ALA A 85 -1.47 -8.33 -17.37
C ALA A 85 -0.25 -7.88 -18.18
N ILE A 86 0.44 -6.84 -17.70
CA ILE A 86 1.66 -6.35 -18.34
C ILE A 86 2.75 -7.42 -18.30
N PHE A 87 2.91 -8.08 -17.16
CA PHE A 87 3.90 -9.15 -17.01
C PHE A 87 3.64 -10.27 -18.01
N GLN A 88 2.40 -10.69 -18.17
CA GLN A 88 2.03 -11.73 -19.13
C GLN A 88 2.32 -11.31 -20.55
N LEU A 89 2.06 -10.05 -20.88
CA LEU A 89 2.32 -9.51 -22.21
C LEU A 89 3.81 -9.53 -22.53
N PHE A 90 4.66 -9.04 -21.62
CA PHE A 90 6.10 -9.05 -21.81
C PHE A 90 6.67 -10.46 -21.87
N HIS A 91 6.15 -11.36 -21.06
CA HIS A 91 6.58 -12.76 -21.09
C HIS A 91 6.28 -13.38 -22.46
N THR A 92 5.12 -13.11 -23.02
CA THR A 92 4.73 -13.59 -24.34
C THR A 92 5.65 -13.03 -25.43
N ILE A 93 5.99 -11.75 -25.33
CA ILE A 93 6.90 -11.10 -26.28
C ILE A 93 8.30 -11.73 -26.20
N ASP A 94 8.80 -11.99 -24.99
CA ASP A 94 10.10 -12.60 -24.79
C ASP A 94 10.16 -13.99 -25.41
N VAL A 95 9.11 -14.78 -25.23
CA VAL A 95 9.03 -16.13 -25.83
C VAL A 95 9.02 -16.05 -27.36
N ALA A 96 8.24 -15.13 -27.91
CA ALA A 96 8.18 -14.93 -29.36
C ALA A 96 9.54 -14.49 -29.92
N ALA A 97 10.22 -13.58 -29.21
CA ALA A 97 11.55 -13.12 -29.61
C ALA A 97 12.58 -14.27 -29.59
N ALA A 98 12.52 -15.13 -28.57
CA ALA A 98 13.41 -16.27 -28.45
C ALA A 98 13.18 -17.28 -29.60
N GLU A 99 11.95 -17.52 -29.98
CA GLU A 99 11.63 -18.39 -31.09
C GLU A 99 12.15 -17.83 -32.41
N THR A 100 12.02 -16.54 -32.63
CA THR A 100 12.53 -15.87 -33.80
C THR A 100 14.06 -16.00 -33.88
N LEU A 101 14.76 -15.88 -32.76
CA LEU A 101 16.22 -15.99 -32.72
C LEU A 101 16.70 -17.42 -33.01
N LYS A 102 15.89 -18.42 -32.76
CA LYS A 102 16.26 -19.83 -33.05
C LYS A 102 16.20 -20.17 -34.54
N GLU A 103 15.44 -19.42 -35.29
CA GLU A 103 15.34 -19.61 -36.72
C GLU A 103 16.51 -18.95 -37.44
#